data_1c2997d2937516a4d4ba80ff0d7bf15a
#
_entry.id   1c2997d2937516a4d4ba80ff0d7bf15a
#
_cell.length_a   1.000
_cell.length_b   1.000
_cell.length_c   1.000
_cell.angle_alpha   90.00
_cell.angle_beta   90.00
_cell.angle_gamma   90.00
#
_symmetry.space_group_name_H-M   'P 1'
#
loop_
_entity.id
_entity.type
_entity.pdbx_description
1 polymer ?
#
loop_
_entity_poly.entity_id
_entity_poly.type
_entity_poly.pdbx_seq_one_letter_code
_entity_poly.pdbx_strand_id
1 'polypeptide(L)'
;EVSYTTPQEWKNMLGKTAYFIEGLKHLAEIKPHHMRITYDEGVVEDDFVLGLVSNSVSVAGYKAYKKEDIKMDDGLFEVLFIRDLKNALELQEVLNALLTKHLDATKMFRCSSRHLHIVCDDEVQWTLDGEDGGSWDEVDLFNHQQVLPIICGDEALEDISSQMVGEPE
;
A
#
# COMPACT_ATOMS: atom_id res chain seq x y z
N GLU A 1 18.38 30.27 13.07
CA GLU A 1 17.14 31.01 12.68
C GLU A 1 16.41 30.38 11.48
N VAL A 2 16.27 29.04 11.47
CA VAL A 2 15.54 28.31 10.41
C VAL A 2 14.34 27.55 11.00
N SER A 3 13.95 27.81 12.23
CA SER A 3 13.00 26.97 12.98
C SER A 3 11.52 27.37 12.91
N TYR A 4 11.12 28.40 12.17
CA TYR A 4 9.76 28.97 12.28
C TYR A 4 8.89 28.94 11.02
N THR A 5 9.31 28.32 9.93
CA THR A 5 8.53 28.32 8.67
C THR A 5 8.13 26.96 8.12
N THR A 6 8.20 25.90 8.92
CA THR A 6 7.71 24.59 8.47
C THR A 6 6.21 24.53 8.75
N PRO A 7 5.34 24.45 7.74
CA PRO A 7 3.89 24.33 7.93
C PRO A 7 3.55 23.16 8.85
N GLN A 8 2.53 23.34 9.70
CA GLN A 8 2.08 22.33 10.67
C GLN A 8 1.73 20.98 10.00
N GLU A 9 1.24 21.03 8.76
CA GLU A 9 0.95 19.86 7.94
C GLU A 9 2.19 19.01 7.66
N TRP A 10 3.34 19.64 7.41
CA TRP A 10 4.61 18.91 7.19
C TRP A 10 5.11 18.22 8.47
N LYS A 11 4.93 18.88 9.62
CA LYS A 11 5.28 18.25 10.91
C LYS A 11 4.39 17.06 11.21
N ASN A 12 3.10 17.15 10.92
CA ASN A 12 2.15 16.05 11.10
C ASN A 12 2.39 14.91 10.11
N MET A 13 2.74 15.22 8.86
CA MET A 13 3.05 14.23 7.83
C MET A 13 4.37 13.51 8.13
N LEU A 14 5.41 14.24 8.55
CA LEU A 14 6.69 13.65 8.98
C LEU A 14 6.50 12.77 10.21
N GLY A 15 5.66 13.18 11.16
CA GLY A 15 5.32 12.41 12.34
C GLY A 15 4.65 11.08 12.02
N LYS A 16 3.64 11.09 11.12
CA LYS A 16 2.95 9.87 10.68
C LYS A 16 3.87 8.92 9.92
N THR A 17 4.70 9.45 9.02
CA THR A 17 5.69 8.65 8.27
C THR A 17 6.73 8.05 9.22
N ALA A 18 7.23 8.84 10.19
CA ALA A 18 8.18 8.34 11.19
C ALA A 18 7.56 7.24 12.05
N TYR A 19 6.31 7.38 12.46
CA TYR A 19 5.59 6.35 13.23
C TYR A 19 5.40 5.07 12.43
N PHE A 20 5.03 5.18 11.16
CA PHE A 20 4.91 4.03 10.25
C PHE A 20 6.25 3.30 10.08
N ILE A 21 7.32 4.05 9.81
CA ILE A 21 8.69 3.49 9.69
C ILE A 21 9.15 2.83 10.99
N GLU A 22 8.84 3.43 12.15
CA GLU A 22 9.16 2.83 13.45
C GLU A 22 8.45 1.49 13.65
N GLY A 23 7.16 1.42 13.30
CA GLY A 23 6.41 0.15 13.31
C GLY A 23 7.03 -0.92 12.40
N LEU A 24 7.50 -0.52 11.22
CA LEU A 24 8.14 -1.44 10.26
C LEU A 24 9.48 -2.01 10.75
N LYS A 25 10.17 -1.38 11.68
CA LYS A 25 11.42 -1.93 12.26
C LYS A 25 11.20 -3.26 12.98
N HIS A 26 9.98 -3.51 13.43
CA HIS A 26 9.61 -4.75 14.10
C HIS A 26 9.22 -5.88 13.13
N LEU A 27 9.19 -5.63 11.80
CA LEU A 27 8.81 -6.65 10.82
C LEU A 27 9.68 -7.92 10.89
N ALA A 28 10.96 -7.77 11.20
CA ALA A 28 11.86 -8.92 11.34
C ALA A 28 11.56 -9.80 12.58
N GLU A 29 10.71 -9.32 13.50
CA GLU A 29 10.27 -10.06 14.71
C GLU A 29 8.92 -10.73 14.50
N ILE A 30 8.21 -10.40 13.40
CA ILE A 30 6.89 -10.94 13.08
C ILE A 30 7.06 -12.34 12.48
N LYS A 31 6.26 -13.31 12.97
CA LYS A 31 6.19 -14.64 12.34
C LYS A 31 5.66 -14.48 10.92
N PRO A 32 6.37 -14.97 9.89
CA PRO A 32 5.86 -14.96 8.55
C PRO A 32 4.70 -15.96 8.40
N HIS A 33 3.77 -15.63 7.50
CA HIS A 33 2.69 -16.52 7.08
C HIS A 33 2.95 -16.95 5.65
N HIS A 34 2.86 -18.26 5.39
CA HIS A 34 2.89 -18.79 4.04
C HIS A 34 1.58 -18.44 3.34
N MET A 35 1.68 -17.76 2.19
CA MET A 35 0.51 -17.29 1.46
C MET A 35 0.64 -17.57 -0.02
N ARG A 36 -0.48 -18.00 -0.59
CA ARG A 36 -0.69 -18.09 -2.04
C ARG A 36 -1.64 -16.99 -2.46
N ILE A 37 -1.14 -16.06 -3.27
CA ILE A 37 -1.87 -14.88 -3.74
C ILE A 37 -2.09 -15.02 -5.24
N THR A 38 -3.35 -15.19 -5.63
CA THR A 38 -3.79 -15.18 -7.03
C THR A 38 -4.27 -13.78 -7.36
N TYR A 39 -3.80 -13.21 -8.45
CA TYR A 39 -4.13 -11.87 -8.93
C TYR A 39 -4.35 -11.91 -10.45
N ASP A 40 -4.78 -10.81 -11.07
CA ASP A 40 -5.21 -10.79 -12.49
C ASP A 40 -4.13 -11.33 -13.45
N GLU A 41 -2.86 -11.10 -13.17
CA GLU A 41 -1.75 -11.48 -14.07
C GLU A 41 -1.08 -12.81 -13.70
N GLY A 42 -1.39 -13.40 -12.55
CA GLY A 42 -0.76 -14.64 -12.13
C GLY A 42 -0.96 -15.07 -10.69
N VAL A 43 0.03 -15.80 -10.19
CA VAL A 43 0.05 -16.32 -8.81
C VAL A 43 1.44 -16.09 -8.23
N VAL A 44 1.51 -15.65 -7.01
CA VAL A 44 2.72 -15.65 -6.18
C VAL A 44 2.48 -16.49 -4.94
N GLU A 45 3.49 -17.27 -4.54
CA GLU A 45 3.45 -18.12 -3.35
C GLU A 45 4.77 -17.96 -2.62
N ASP A 46 4.72 -17.49 -1.39
CA ASP A 46 5.90 -17.18 -0.57
C ASP A 46 5.50 -16.97 0.90
N ASP A 47 6.48 -16.73 1.76
CA ASP A 47 6.31 -16.35 3.15
C ASP A 47 6.31 -14.82 3.27
N PHE A 48 5.24 -14.26 3.85
CA PHE A 48 5.06 -12.81 3.99
C PHE A 48 4.88 -12.40 5.46
N VAL A 49 5.43 -11.25 5.82
CA VAL A 49 5.31 -10.63 7.16
C VAL A 49 4.36 -9.44 7.17
N LEU A 50 4.06 -8.85 6.01
CA LEU A 50 3.13 -7.74 5.87
C LEU A 50 2.50 -7.76 4.50
N GLY A 51 1.18 -7.54 4.44
CA GLY A 51 0.42 -7.29 3.22
C GLY A 51 -0.34 -5.97 3.32
N LEU A 52 -0.31 -5.18 2.26
CA LEU A 52 -1.07 -3.95 2.10
C LEU A 52 -1.81 -4.01 0.78
N VAL A 53 -3.14 -3.88 0.84
CA VAL A 53 -4.02 -3.77 -0.32
C VAL A 53 -4.79 -2.47 -0.19
N SER A 54 -4.68 -1.59 -1.16
CA SER A 54 -5.32 -0.27 -1.08
C SER A 54 -5.77 0.23 -2.45
N ASN A 55 -6.75 1.11 -2.45
CA ASN A 55 -7.13 1.94 -3.59
C ASN A 55 -6.80 3.40 -3.25
N SER A 56 -5.52 3.67 -2.91
CA SER A 56 -5.08 4.98 -2.46
C SER A 56 -3.58 5.17 -2.64
N VAL A 57 -3.16 6.41 -2.86
CA VAL A 57 -1.74 6.80 -2.92
C VAL A 57 -1.05 6.71 -1.56
N SER A 58 -1.80 6.55 -0.48
CA SER A 58 -1.23 6.49 0.88
C SER A 58 -1.91 5.44 1.74
N VAL A 59 -1.10 4.75 2.56
CA VAL A 59 -1.54 3.78 3.55
C VAL A 59 -1.08 4.25 4.91
N ALA A 60 -1.99 4.30 5.90
CA ALA A 60 -1.72 4.79 7.26
C ALA A 60 -1.01 6.17 7.31
N GLY A 61 -1.28 7.04 6.31
CA GLY A 61 -0.65 8.36 6.16
C GLY A 61 0.75 8.33 5.55
N TYR A 62 1.29 7.17 5.23
CA TYR A 62 2.49 7.01 4.43
C TYR A 62 2.14 7.00 2.95
N LYS A 63 2.73 7.91 2.15
CA LYS A 63 2.54 7.94 0.70
C LYS A 63 3.41 6.87 0.05
N ALA A 64 2.87 5.65 -0.05
CA ALA A 64 3.57 4.49 -0.60
C ALA A 64 3.89 4.64 -2.08
N TYR A 65 3.04 5.34 -2.81
CA TYR A 65 3.12 5.46 -4.26
C TYR A 65 3.29 6.91 -4.71
N LYS A 66 3.74 7.13 -5.94
CA LYS A 66 3.69 8.45 -6.57
C LYS A 66 2.25 8.72 -7.03
N LYS A 67 1.79 9.98 -6.93
CA LYS A 67 0.41 10.36 -7.32
C LYS A 67 0.13 10.05 -8.80
N GLU A 68 1.16 10.15 -9.63
CA GLU A 68 1.07 9.92 -11.08
C GLU A 68 0.87 8.43 -11.44
N ASP A 69 1.30 7.53 -10.54
CA ASP A 69 1.25 6.08 -10.77
C ASP A 69 -0.07 5.44 -10.33
N ILE A 70 -0.96 6.19 -9.65
CA ILE A 70 -2.18 5.65 -9.04
C ILE A 70 -3.41 6.39 -9.55
N LYS A 71 -4.38 5.62 -10.05
CA LYS A 71 -5.71 6.10 -10.40
C LYS A 71 -6.72 5.45 -9.46
N MET A 72 -7.43 6.27 -8.68
CA MET A 72 -8.38 5.78 -7.68
C MET A 72 -9.71 5.30 -8.27
N ASP A 73 -9.91 5.45 -9.57
CA ASP A 73 -11.15 5.17 -10.29
C ASP A 73 -10.98 4.16 -11.45
N ASP A 74 -9.81 3.53 -11.57
CA ASP A 74 -9.51 2.53 -12.62
C ASP A 74 -10.00 1.11 -12.28
N GLY A 75 -10.46 0.91 -11.03
CA GLY A 75 -10.95 -0.38 -10.56
C GLY A 75 -9.83 -1.36 -10.18
N LEU A 76 -8.62 -0.86 -9.95
CA LEU A 76 -7.48 -1.66 -9.50
C LEU A 76 -7.14 -1.37 -8.03
N PHE A 77 -6.76 -2.39 -7.30
CA PHE A 77 -6.05 -2.24 -6.05
C PHE A 77 -4.56 -2.09 -6.29
N GLU A 78 -3.91 -1.29 -5.48
CA GLU A 78 -2.47 -1.30 -5.32
C GLU A 78 -2.08 -2.27 -4.22
N VAL A 79 -1.25 -3.23 -4.58
CA VAL A 79 -0.87 -4.37 -3.75
C VAL A 79 0.61 -4.32 -3.44
N LEU A 80 0.96 -4.43 -2.18
CA LEU A 80 2.33 -4.52 -1.70
C LEU A 80 2.42 -5.58 -0.60
N PHE A 81 3.24 -6.60 -0.81
CA PHE A 81 3.58 -7.58 0.23
C PHE A 81 5.07 -7.54 0.51
N ILE A 82 5.43 -7.64 1.79
CA ILE A 82 6.82 -7.76 2.24
C ILE A 82 7.07 -9.21 2.62
N ARG A 83 8.04 -9.83 1.94
CA ARG A 83 8.48 -11.20 2.20
C ARG A 83 9.17 -11.31 3.55
N ASP A 84 9.28 -12.52 4.04
CA ASP A 84 10.03 -12.83 5.26
C ASP A 84 11.45 -12.26 5.23
N LEU A 85 11.83 -11.58 6.32
CA LEU A 85 13.10 -10.89 6.48
C LEU A 85 14.01 -11.71 7.40
N LYS A 86 15.08 -12.26 6.86
CA LYS A 86 15.97 -13.17 7.57
C LYS A 86 17.04 -12.46 8.41
N ASN A 87 17.29 -11.17 8.16
CA ASN A 87 18.35 -10.42 8.82
C ASN A 87 18.13 -8.90 8.73
N ALA A 88 18.93 -8.16 9.52
CA ALA A 88 18.84 -6.71 9.59
C ALA A 88 19.21 -5.98 8.29
N LEU A 89 20.00 -6.58 7.39
CA LEU A 89 20.34 -5.98 6.10
C LEU A 89 19.14 -5.97 5.17
N GLU A 90 18.37 -7.07 5.13
CA GLU A 90 17.13 -7.17 4.35
C GLU A 90 16.08 -6.18 4.88
N LEU A 91 15.96 -6.03 6.20
CA LEU A 91 15.09 -5.01 6.78
C LEU A 91 15.52 -3.60 6.36
N GLN A 92 16.82 -3.31 6.40
CA GLN A 92 17.33 -2.01 5.97
C GLN A 92 17.06 -1.75 4.47
N GLU A 93 17.19 -2.77 3.62
CA GLU A 93 16.85 -2.69 2.20
C GLU A 93 15.37 -2.33 2.00
N VAL A 94 14.45 -3.01 2.68
CA VAL A 94 13.02 -2.73 2.65
C VAL A 94 12.72 -1.31 3.15
N LEU A 95 13.29 -0.89 4.27
CA LEU A 95 13.10 0.47 4.79
C LEU A 95 13.61 1.54 3.82
N ASN A 96 14.77 1.32 3.20
CA ASN A 96 15.31 2.23 2.19
C ASN A 96 14.41 2.29 0.94
N ALA A 97 13.92 1.14 0.46
CA ALA A 97 13.01 1.06 -0.68
C ALA A 97 11.72 1.84 -0.41
N LEU A 98 11.13 1.69 0.77
CA LEU A 98 9.96 2.44 1.19
C LEU A 98 10.24 3.95 1.27
N LEU A 99 11.34 4.36 1.90
CA LEU A 99 11.71 5.78 2.04
C LEU A 99 11.97 6.45 0.70
N THR A 100 12.62 5.75 -0.22
CA THR A 100 12.97 6.28 -1.55
C THR A 100 11.85 6.07 -2.58
N LYS A 101 10.79 5.33 -2.23
CA LYS A 101 9.69 4.91 -3.13
C LYS A 101 10.16 4.11 -4.35
N HIS A 102 11.28 3.39 -4.22
CA HIS A 102 11.76 2.42 -5.17
C HIS A 102 11.40 1.03 -4.68
N LEU A 103 10.13 0.63 -4.93
CA LEU A 103 9.52 -0.58 -4.37
C LEU A 103 9.88 -1.87 -5.13
N ASP A 104 10.97 -1.87 -5.88
CA ASP A 104 11.44 -3.02 -6.66
C ASP A 104 12.49 -3.88 -5.91
N ALA A 105 12.52 -3.76 -4.58
CA ALA A 105 13.40 -4.58 -3.75
C ALA A 105 13.00 -6.06 -3.83
N THR A 106 13.99 -6.96 -3.76
CA THR A 106 13.78 -8.42 -3.87
C THR A 106 12.85 -8.96 -2.79
N LYS A 107 12.78 -8.27 -1.64
CA LYS A 107 11.91 -8.63 -0.51
C LYS A 107 10.50 -8.06 -0.61
N MET A 108 10.16 -7.42 -1.73
CA MET A 108 8.83 -6.88 -1.98
C MET A 108 8.18 -7.60 -3.15
N PHE A 109 6.89 -7.89 -3.02
CA PHE A 109 6.01 -8.25 -4.13
C PHE A 109 5.02 -7.11 -4.33
N ARG A 110 4.89 -6.66 -5.55
CA ARG A 110 4.01 -5.55 -5.92
C ARG A 110 3.25 -5.89 -7.19
N CYS A 111 1.95 -5.60 -7.20
CA CYS A 111 1.12 -5.66 -8.40
C CYS A 111 -0.05 -4.69 -8.28
N SER A 112 -0.76 -4.47 -9.39
CA SER A 112 -2.10 -3.88 -9.39
C SER A 112 -3.08 -4.96 -9.86
N SER A 113 -4.26 -5.07 -9.25
CA SER A 113 -5.22 -6.13 -9.56
C SER A 113 -6.64 -5.72 -9.20
N ARG A 114 -7.62 -6.19 -9.97
CA ARG A 114 -9.05 -6.01 -9.68
C ARG A 114 -9.55 -6.99 -8.64
N HIS A 115 -9.00 -8.18 -8.69
CA HIS A 115 -9.35 -9.28 -7.81
C HIS A 115 -8.10 -9.89 -7.23
N LEU A 116 -8.15 -10.17 -5.93
CA LEU A 116 -7.15 -10.92 -5.20
C LEU A 116 -7.84 -12.07 -4.49
N HIS A 117 -7.33 -13.27 -4.68
CA HIS A 117 -7.68 -14.43 -3.88
C HIS A 117 -6.45 -14.87 -3.10
N ILE A 118 -6.52 -14.79 -1.78
CA ILE A 118 -5.41 -15.02 -0.87
C ILE A 118 -5.74 -16.22 0.01
N VAL A 119 -4.89 -17.23 -0.02
CA VAL A 119 -4.98 -18.42 0.83
C VAL A 119 -3.73 -18.49 1.70
N CYS A 120 -3.92 -18.70 2.99
CA CYS A 120 -2.87 -18.79 4.01
C CYS A 120 -2.90 -20.17 4.68
N ASP A 121 -1.75 -20.65 5.14
CA ASP A 121 -1.70 -21.93 5.89
C ASP A 121 -2.31 -21.82 7.29
N ASP A 122 -2.27 -20.62 7.88
CA ASP A 122 -2.84 -20.31 9.20
C ASP A 122 -3.78 -19.09 9.06
N GLU A 123 -4.70 -18.89 10.02
CA GLU A 123 -5.48 -17.66 10.12
C GLU A 123 -4.58 -16.44 10.32
N VAL A 124 -4.82 -15.41 9.52
CA VAL A 124 -4.11 -14.13 9.56
C VAL A 124 -5.06 -13.03 9.99
N GLN A 125 -4.62 -12.16 10.90
CA GLN A 125 -5.38 -11.00 11.34
C GLN A 125 -5.44 -9.93 10.25
N TRP A 126 -6.65 -9.51 9.89
CA TRP A 126 -6.90 -8.45 8.92
C TRP A 126 -7.29 -7.15 9.59
N THR A 127 -6.89 -6.05 8.97
CA THR A 127 -7.31 -4.69 9.35
C THR A 127 -7.96 -4.03 8.13
N LEU A 128 -9.18 -3.52 8.29
CA LEU A 128 -9.95 -2.83 7.26
C LEU A 128 -10.12 -1.38 7.67
N ASP A 129 -9.45 -0.47 6.95
CA ASP A 129 -9.47 0.98 7.21
C ASP A 129 -9.17 1.38 8.66
N GLY A 130 -8.32 0.60 9.34
CA GLY A 130 -7.93 0.83 10.73
C GLY A 130 -8.80 0.11 11.77
N GLU A 131 -9.84 -0.57 11.35
CA GLU A 131 -10.73 -1.37 12.21
C GLU A 131 -10.37 -2.87 12.14
N ASP A 132 -10.81 -3.63 13.12
CA ASP A 132 -10.63 -5.08 13.16
C ASP A 132 -11.41 -5.77 12.03
N GLY A 133 -10.70 -6.43 11.13
CA GLY A 133 -11.27 -7.21 10.02
C GLY A 133 -11.43 -8.70 10.31
N GLY A 134 -11.09 -9.15 11.53
CA GLY A 134 -11.11 -10.56 11.91
C GLY A 134 -9.88 -11.34 11.43
N SER A 135 -9.87 -12.64 11.74
CA SER A 135 -8.81 -13.58 11.36
C SER A 135 -9.34 -14.59 10.34
N TRP A 136 -8.65 -14.73 9.23
CA TRP A 136 -9.06 -15.57 8.11
C TRP A 136 -7.85 -16.25 7.48
N ASP A 137 -8.05 -17.50 7.03
CA ASP A 137 -7.08 -18.28 6.24
C ASP A 137 -7.33 -18.16 4.73
N GLU A 138 -8.52 -17.69 4.33
CA GLU A 138 -8.89 -17.48 2.94
C GLU A 138 -9.69 -16.19 2.78
N VAL A 139 -9.29 -15.33 1.84
CA VAL A 139 -9.90 -14.02 1.59
C VAL A 139 -9.99 -13.72 0.10
N ASP A 140 -11.16 -13.24 -0.33
CA ASP A 140 -11.41 -12.69 -1.66
C ASP A 140 -11.63 -11.18 -1.58
N LEU A 141 -10.86 -10.41 -2.36
CA LEU A 141 -10.94 -8.95 -2.44
C LEU A 141 -11.29 -8.53 -3.86
N PHE A 142 -12.39 -7.80 -4.03
CA PHE A 142 -12.86 -7.30 -5.32
C PHE A 142 -12.91 -5.78 -5.32
N ASN A 143 -12.26 -5.14 -6.28
CA ASN A 143 -12.40 -3.71 -6.52
C ASN A 143 -13.61 -3.47 -7.44
N HIS A 144 -14.61 -2.77 -6.92
CA HIS A 144 -15.79 -2.37 -7.68
C HIS A 144 -15.63 -0.93 -8.18
N GLN A 145 -15.23 -0.79 -9.43
CA GLN A 145 -14.98 0.50 -10.05
C GLN A 145 -16.22 1.42 -10.02
N GLN A 146 -16.04 2.66 -9.56
CA GLN A 146 -17.03 3.75 -9.64
C GLN A 146 -18.41 3.42 -9.02
N VAL A 147 -18.47 2.56 -8.00
CA VAL A 147 -19.73 2.18 -7.31
C VAL A 147 -20.31 3.31 -6.48
N LEU A 148 -19.46 4.16 -5.90
CA LEU A 148 -19.88 5.28 -5.06
C LEU A 148 -19.72 6.60 -5.82
N PRO A 149 -20.82 7.34 -6.10
CA PRO A 149 -20.73 8.69 -6.59
C PRO A 149 -20.26 9.62 -5.47
N ILE A 150 -19.19 10.36 -5.71
CA ILE A 150 -18.64 11.35 -4.78
C ILE A 150 -18.98 12.74 -5.29
N ILE A 151 -19.58 13.58 -4.43
CA ILE A 151 -19.80 14.98 -4.73
C ILE A 151 -18.49 15.72 -4.44
N CYS A 152 -17.88 16.30 -5.45
CA CYS A 152 -16.67 17.11 -5.33
C CYS A 152 -16.95 18.56 -5.76
N GLY A 153 -16.20 19.51 -5.20
CA GLY A 153 -16.23 20.91 -5.63
C GLY A 153 -15.53 21.10 -6.99
N ASP A 154 -15.77 22.24 -7.62
CA ASP A 154 -15.28 22.57 -8.97
C ASP A 154 -13.74 22.45 -9.09
N GLU A 155 -12.99 22.80 -8.05
CA GLU A 155 -11.53 22.65 -8.02
C GLU A 155 -11.06 21.19 -8.13
N ALA A 156 -11.83 20.26 -7.58
CA ALA A 156 -11.53 18.82 -7.69
C ALA A 156 -11.84 18.28 -9.09
N LEU A 157 -12.81 18.87 -9.79
CA LEU A 157 -13.15 18.51 -11.18
C LEU A 157 -12.07 18.95 -12.17
N GLU A 158 -11.41 20.08 -11.92
CA GLU A 158 -10.28 20.52 -12.75
C GLU A 158 -9.07 19.58 -12.60
N ASP A 159 -8.79 19.10 -11.40
CA ASP A 159 -7.74 18.09 -11.15
C ASP A 159 -8.04 16.75 -11.85
N ILE A 160 -9.30 16.31 -11.84
CA ILE A 160 -9.75 15.06 -12.50
C ILE A 160 -9.73 15.23 -14.03
N SER A 161 -10.22 16.36 -14.54
CA SER A 161 -10.27 16.63 -15.98
C SER A 161 -8.87 16.76 -16.60
N SER A 162 -7.91 17.32 -15.86
CA SER A 162 -6.50 17.40 -16.31
C SER A 162 -5.81 16.02 -16.39
N GLN A 163 -6.32 15.02 -15.67
CA GLN A 163 -5.84 13.63 -15.72
C GLN A 163 -6.49 12.81 -16.85
N MET A 164 -7.69 13.23 -17.31
CA MET A 164 -8.40 12.55 -18.41
C MET A 164 -7.98 13.03 -19.81
N VAL A 165 -7.37 14.21 -19.91
CA VAL A 165 -6.83 14.75 -21.18
C VAL A 165 -5.33 14.40 -21.24
N GLY A 166 -5.01 13.11 -21.36
CA GLY A 166 -3.72 12.68 -21.88
C GLY A 166 -3.66 13.10 -23.34
N GLU A 167 -2.63 13.86 -23.72
CA GLU A 167 -2.42 14.34 -25.08
C GLU A 167 -2.45 13.16 -26.08
N PRO A 168 -3.14 13.31 -27.22
CA PRO A 168 -2.98 12.35 -28.31
C PRO A 168 -1.59 12.57 -28.94
N GLU A 169 -0.85 11.48 -29.14
CA GLU A 169 0.35 11.47 -29.97
C GLU A 169 0.10 11.97 -31.38
#